data_fe18bc69406b19f12db87012e5b5376b
#
_entry.id   fe18bc69406b19f12db87012e5b5376b
#
_cell.length_a   1.000
_cell.length_b   1.000
_cell.length_c   1.000
_cell.angle_alpha   90.00
_cell.angle_beta   90.00
_cell.angle_gamma   90.00
#
_symmetry.space_group_name_H-M   'P 1'
#
loop_
_entity.id
_entity.type
_entity.pdbx_description
1 polymer ?
#
loop_
_entity_poly.entity_id
_entity_poly.type
_entity_poly.pdbx_seq_one_letter_code
_entity_poly.pdbx_strand_id
1 'polypeptide(L)'
;MKNRRLFGVIITAMFLLTACSYGLDNSSGTASEHSTPVQTESAVQSSSASNEPIPQDNPQSSQQDTKDEEESKLPADKSDWKLILVNRKNPLPDGFTVELEETIGTYKFDVRAADDLRAFMKAAKADGVALSVISTFRKQSTQERLYAEKVAEYVNAGYNKDDAKNEAARWVAVPGTSEHQSGLAVDVVSADWYSKNDDLYDTFENTDEFAWLIEHCVEYGFILRFAKDKQEITGITYEPWHYRYVGVENARYMTEHNLCLEEYIALLNG
;
A
#
# COMPACT_ATOMS: atom_id res chain seq x y z
N MET A 1 22.49 27.07 10.55
CA MET A 1 22.31 25.92 9.65
C MET A 1 23.33 24.86 10.10
N LYS A 2 22.91 23.87 10.88
CA LYS A 2 23.76 22.77 11.36
C LYS A 2 23.24 21.49 10.71
N ASN A 3 24.00 20.92 9.79
CA ASN A 3 23.74 19.61 9.19
C ASN A 3 23.85 18.53 10.28
N ARG A 4 22.72 18.00 10.72
CA ARG A 4 22.66 16.82 11.60
C ARG A 4 22.51 15.61 10.70
N ARG A 5 23.60 14.85 10.55
CA ARG A 5 23.56 13.51 10.00
C ARG A 5 22.90 12.60 11.04
N LEU A 6 21.72 12.05 10.74
CA LEU A 6 21.17 10.95 11.52
C LEU A 6 22.04 9.73 11.29
N PHE A 7 22.62 9.21 12.35
CA PHE A 7 23.25 7.90 12.37
C PHE A 7 22.16 6.86 12.58
N GLY A 8 21.95 5.99 11.59
CA GLY A 8 21.13 4.81 11.74
C GLY A 8 21.76 3.87 12.79
N VAL A 9 21.01 3.56 13.82
CA VAL A 9 21.38 2.54 14.80
C VAL A 9 20.79 1.22 14.31
N ILE A 10 21.64 0.29 13.95
CA ILE A 10 21.29 -1.06 13.49
C ILE A 10 20.81 -1.85 14.71
N ILE A 11 19.55 -2.23 14.71
CA ILE A 11 19.02 -3.22 15.65
C ILE A 11 19.04 -4.58 14.96
N THR A 12 20.01 -5.41 15.32
CA THR A 12 20.11 -6.78 14.85
C THR A 12 19.07 -7.65 15.53
N ALA A 13 17.96 -7.90 14.88
CA ALA A 13 17.00 -8.91 15.29
C ALA A 13 17.50 -10.28 14.80
N MET A 14 18.03 -11.07 15.72
CA MET A 14 18.55 -12.41 15.48
C MET A 14 17.38 -13.40 15.32
N PHE A 15 16.96 -13.69 14.10
CA PHE A 15 16.06 -14.80 13.80
C PHE A 15 16.85 -16.07 13.52
N LEU A 16 16.67 -17.07 14.37
CA LEU A 16 17.16 -18.45 14.17
C LEU A 16 16.36 -19.11 13.02
N LEU A 17 16.98 -19.19 11.85
CA LEU A 17 16.49 -20.00 10.73
C LEU A 17 16.91 -21.45 10.93
N THR A 18 15.97 -22.33 11.20
CA THR A 18 16.15 -23.77 11.05
C THR A 18 16.02 -24.14 9.57
N ALA A 19 17.14 -24.40 8.93
CA ALA A 19 17.19 -24.90 7.57
C ALA A 19 16.88 -26.41 7.55
N CYS A 20 15.81 -26.80 6.88
CA CYS A 20 15.63 -28.19 6.43
C CYS A 20 16.17 -28.31 5.00
N SER A 21 17.27 -29.06 4.88
CA SER A 21 17.87 -29.48 3.60
C SER A 21 17.00 -30.55 2.95
N TYR A 22 16.62 -30.33 1.68
CA TYR A 22 16.25 -31.40 0.76
C TYR A 22 17.19 -31.40 -0.44
N GLY A 23 17.71 -32.61 -0.72
CA GLY A 23 18.80 -32.88 -1.64
C GLY A 23 18.46 -32.60 -3.10
N LEU A 24 19.50 -32.23 -3.80
CA LEU A 24 19.60 -32.12 -5.26
C LEU A 24 19.93 -33.50 -5.84
N ASP A 25 19.18 -33.90 -6.83
CA ASP A 25 19.63 -34.94 -7.74
C ASP A 25 19.89 -34.32 -9.13
N ASN A 26 21.04 -34.68 -9.67
CA ASN A 26 21.70 -34.11 -10.83
C ASN A 26 21.50 -35.07 -12.01
N SER A 27 20.99 -34.63 -13.15
CA SER A 27 21.30 -35.32 -14.41
C SER A 27 21.39 -34.38 -15.59
N SER A 28 22.52 -34.45 -16.20
CA SER A 28 23.08 -33.79 -17.38
C SER A 28 22.35 -34.14 -18.68
N GLY A 29 22.35 -33.19 -19.66
CA GLY A 29 21.97 -33.45 -21.04
C GLY A 29 22.27 -32.26 -21.96
N THR A 30 23.33 -32.41 -22.67
CA THR A 30 24.03 -31.70 -23.75
C THR A 30 23.22 -30.94 -24.82
N ALA A 31 23.76 -29.80 -25.15
CA ALA A 31 23.91 -28.97 -26.37
C ALA A 31 23.27 -29.38 -27.70
N SER A 32 22.77 -28.41 -28.48
CA SER A 32 23.25 -28.13 -29.85
C SER A 32 22.72 -26.79 -30.39
N GLU A 33 23.57 -26.19 -31.15
CA GLU A 33 23.62 -24.88 -31.81
C GLU A 33 22.63 -24.68 -32.98
N HIS A 34 22.56 -23.41 -33.38
CA HIS A 34 22.54 -22.84 -34.75
C HIS A 34 21.24 -22.14 -35.20
N SER A 35 21.27 -20.91 -35.46
CA SER A 35 21.48 -20.04 -36.64
C SER A 35 20.47 -18.89 -36.75
N THR A 36 20.98 -17.68 -36.87
CA THR A 36 20.42 -16.41 -37.39
C THR A 36 20.39 -16.44 -38.95
N PRO A 37 20.03 -15.36 -39.67
CA PRO A 37 18.82 -14.52 -39.73
C PRO A 37 18.33 -14.37 -41.20
N VAL A 38 17.13 -13.78 -41.45
CA VAL A 38 16.85 -13.16 -42.77
C VAL A 38 15.99 -11.91 -42.59
N GLN A 39 16.53 -10.81 -43.09
CA GLN A 39 15.84 -9.57 -43.46
C GLN A 39 15.13 -9.75 -44.79
N THR A 40 14.02 -9.05 -45.00
CA THR A 40 13.70 -8.41 -46.30
C THR A 40 12.76 -7.22 -46.15
N GLU A 41 13.17 -6.17 -46.78
CA GLU A 41 12.52 -4.85 -46.98
C GLU A 41 11.45 -4.87 -48.08
N SER A 42 10.80 -3.71 -48.17
CA SER A 42 10.13 -3.06 -49.31
C SER A 42 8.61 -3.27 -49.38
N ALA A 43 7.76 -2.33 -49.75
CA ALA A 43 7.90 -0.97 -50.27
C ALA A 43 6.53 -0.25 -50.22
N VAL A 44 6.63 1.07 -50.21
CA VAL A 44 5.64 2.13 -50.42
C VAL A 44 4.70 1.90 -51.61
N GLN A 45 3.41 2.28 -51.46
CA GLN A 45 2.76 3.07 -52.56
C GLN A 45 1.56 3.88 -52.03
N SER A 46 1.61 5.13 -52.38
CA SER A 46 0.62 6.19 -52.24
C SER A 46 -0.40 6.15 -53.40
N SER A 47 -1.64 6.54 -53.14
CA SER A 47 -2.44 7.23 -54.15
C SER A 47 -3.58 8.03 -53.55
N SER A 48 -3.71 9.21 -54.10
CA SER A 48 -4.43 10.41 -53.90
C SER A 48 -5.94 10.41 -54.06
N ALA A 49 -6.61 11.23 -53.27
CA ALA A 49 -7.67 12.24 -53.55
C ALA A 49 -8.86 11.96 -54.43
N SER A 50 -10.07 12.23 -53.91
CA SER A 50 -11.06 13.08 -54.58
C SER A 50 -12.08 13.65 -53.59
N ASN A 51 -12.31 14.95 -53.68
CA ASN A 51 -13.32 15.78 -53.03
C ASN A 51 -14.67 15.62 -53.72
N GLU A 52 -15.79 15.72 -52.97
CA GLU A 52 -16.87 16.71 -53.12
C GLU A 52 -18.13 16.36 -52.26
N PRO A 53 -19.14 17.24 -52.11
CA PRO A 53 -19.42 17.96 -50.85
C PRO A 53 -20.83 17.63 -50.26
N ILE A 54 -21.02 18.22 -49.08
CA ILE A 54 -22.13 18.42 -48.13
C ILE A 54 -23.56 18.40 -48.71
N PRO A 55 -24.58 17.88 -47.91
CA PRO A 55 -25.52 18.86 -47.36
C PRO A 55 -25.69 18.74 -45.82
N GLN A 56 -25.82 19.93 -45.21
CA GLN A 56 -26.26 20.16 -43.85
C GLN A 56 -27.69 19.76 -43.70
N ASP A 57 -27.99 19.01 -42.62
CA ASP A 57 -29.25 19.11 -41.93
C ASP A 57 -29.04 18.93 -40.43
N ASN A 58 -29.40 19.93 -39.69
CA ASN A 58 -29.40 20.00 -38.25
C ASN A 58 -30.82 19.65 -37.75
N PRO A 59 -30.95 18.75 -36.79
CA PRO A 59 -31.87 19.01 -35.71
C PRO A 59 -31.15 18.98 -34.36
N GLN A 60 -31.07 20.12 -33.78
CA GLN A 60 -30.94 20.40 -32.39
C GLN A 60 -31.96 19.55 -31.59
N SER A 61 -31.51 18.62 -30.79
CA SER A 61 -32.27 17.97 -29.75
C SER A 61 -31.35 17.67 -28.57
N SER A 62 -31.48 18.52 -27.59
CA SER A 62 -31.37 18.28 -26.14
C SER A 62 -30.92 16.86 -25.72
N GLN A 63 -29.63 16.69 -25.48
CA GLN A 63 -29.04 15.68 -24.59
C GLN A 63 -27.95 16.35 -23.77
N GLN A 64 -28.37 17.16 -22.88
CA GLN A 64 -27.55 17.72 -21.80
C GLN A 64 -28.49 17.72 -20.62
N ASP A 65 -28.30 16.82 -19.69
CA ASP A 65 -28.77 16.87 -18.29
C ASP A 65 -28.90 15.47 -17.63
N THR A 66 -27.96 14.52 -17.93
CA THR A 66 -27.95 13.27 -17.16
C THR A 66 -26.57 12.83 -16.67
N LYS A 67 -25.56 13.71 -16.80
CA LYS A 67 -24.18 13.37 -16.40
C LYS A 67 -23.76 13.97 -15.07
N ASP A 68 -24.51 14.93 -14.53
CA ASP A 68 -24.13 15.68 -13.33
C ASP A 68 -24.81 15.18 -12.03
N GLU A 69 -25.72 14.22 -12.07
CA GLU A 69 -26.40 13.70 -10.87
C GLU A 69 -25.78 12.38 -10.32
N GLU A 70 -24.89 11.72 -11.05
CA GLU A 70 -24.23 10.50 -10.59
C GLU A 70 -22.94 10.77 -9.79
N GLU A 71 -22.45 12.01 -9.81
CA GLU A 71 -21.16 12.42 -9.22
C GLU A 71 -21.25 12.87 -7.75
N SER A 72 -22.43 12.86 -7.13
CA SER A 72 -22.61 13.43 -5.78
C SER A 72 -22.88 12.40 -4.66
N LYS A 73 -22.96 11.11 -4.95
CA LYS A 73 -23.23 10.13 -3.91
C LYS A 73 -21.94 9.44 -3.46
N LEU A 74 -21.53 9.70 -2.20
CA LEU A 74 -20.42 9.00 -1.57
C LEU A 74 -20.70 7.47 -1.58
N PRO A 75 -19.69 6.65 -1.89
CA PRO A 75 -19.88 5.20 -2.09
C PRO A 75 -20.22 4.43 -0.82
N ALA A 76 -20.05 5.02 0.36
CA ALA A 76 -20.28 4.36 1.63
C ALA A 76 -21.02 5.21 2.66
N ASP A 77 -21.55 4.55 3.67
CA ASP A 77 -22.04 5.13 4.91
C ASP A 77 -20.92 5.14 5.97
N LYS A 78 -20.94 6.11 6.87
CA LYS A 78 -19.96 6.23 7.98
C LYS A 78 -19.92 5.02 8.93
N SER A 79 -20.99 4.20 8.92
CA SER A 79 -21.06 2.96 9.70
C SER A 79 -20.41 1.76 9.02
N ASP A 80 -19.85 1.94 7.80
CA ASP A 80 -19.15 0.86 7.10
C ASP A 80 -17.93 0.40 7.92
N TRP A 81 -17.93 -0.87 8.32
CA TRP A 81 -16.85 -1.47 9.12
C TRP A 81 -15.46 -1.32 8.53
N LYS A 82 -15.36 -1.19 7.18
CA LYS A 82 -14.10 -0.96 6.46
C LYS A 82 -13.50 0.41 6.77
N LEU A 83 -14.33 1.36 7.17
CA LEU A 83 -13.98 2.76 7.36
C LEU A 83 -13.72 3.12 8.83
N ILE A 84 -13.56 2.13 9.73
CA ILE A 84 -13.15 2.43 11.11
C ILE A 84 -11.86 3.26 11.10
N LEU A 85 -11.97 4.49 11.57
CA LEU A 85 -10.83 5.41 11.69
C LEU A 85 -10.09 5.13 13.00
N VAL A 86 -8.83 4.73 12.87
CA VAL A 86 -7.95 4.43 14.02
C VAL A 86 -6.72 5.34 13.94
N ASN A 87 -6.61 6.27 14.88
CA ASN A 87 -5.47 7.19 15.01
C ASN A 87 -5.41 7.76 16.44
N ARG A 88 -4.48 8.66 16.73
CA ARG A 88 -4.31 9.29 18.07
C ARG A 88 -5.57 9.97 18.61
N LYS A 89 -6.46 10.47 17.74
CA LYS A 89 -7.71 11.13 18.14
C LYS A 89 -8.87 10.15 18.24
N ASN A 90 -8.75 9.01 17.57
CA ASN A 90 -9.77 7.97 17.48
C ASN A 90 -9.13 6.62 17.87
N PRO A 91 -8.87 6.37 19.16
CA PRO A 91 -8.36 5.07 19.60
C PRO A 91 -9.41 3.99 19.39
N LEU A 92 -8.96 2.74 19.24
CA LEU A 92 -9.86 1.61 19.25
C LEU A 92 -10.65 1.56 20.57
N PRO A 93 -11.95 1.26 20.53
CA PRO A 93 -12.76 1.12 21.75
C PRO A 93 -12.18 0.06 22.70
N ASP A 94 -12.37 0.27 24.01
CA ASP A 94 -12.03 -0.73 25.00
C ASP A 94 -12.74 -2.06 24.69
N GLY A 95 -11.99 -3.15 24.70
CA GLY A 95 -12.51 -4.48 24.35
C GLY A 95 -12.75 -4.72 22.86
N PHE A 96 -12.24 -3.85 21.98
CA PHE A 96 -12.32 -4.07 20.53
C PHE A 96 -11.77 -5.46 20.18
N THR A 97 -12.55 -6.20 19.40
CA THR A 97 -12.19 -7.52 18.87
C THR A 97 -12.47 -7.58 17.39
N VAL A 98 -11.67 -8.34 16.68
CA VAL A 98 -11.81 -8.61 15.26
C VAL A 98 -11.62 -10.10 15.02
N GLU A 99 -12.46 -10.69 14.18
CA GLU A 99 -12.29 -12.06 13.73
C GLU A 99 -11.19 -12.11 12.68
N LEU A 100 -10.20 -12.97 12.91
CA LEU A 100 -8.97 -13.03 12.13
C LEU A 100 -8.78 -14.41 11.52
N GLU A 101 -8.29 -14.44 10.28
CA GLU A 101 -7.80 -15.66 9.67
C GLU A 101 -6.38 -15.50 9.11
N GLU A 102 -5.68 -16.61 8.92
CA GLU A 102 -4.37 -16.62 8.26
C GLU A 102 -4.52 -16.38 6.76
N THR A 103 -3.75 -15.43 6.23
CA THR A 103 -3.82 -15.00 4.81
C THR A 103 -2.57 -15.38 4.02
N ILE A 104 -1.45 -14.73 4.32
CA ILE A 104 -0.17 -14.96 3.66
C ILE A 104 0.77 -15.59 4.70
N GLY A 105 1.08 -16.88 4.54
CA GLY A 105 1.81 -17.62 5.57
C GLY A 105 1.02 -17.62 6.89
N THR A 106 1.66 -17.19 7.97
CA THR A 106 1.06 -17.09 9.32
C THR A 106 0.50 -15.70 9.66
N TYR A 107 0.57 -14.76 8.72
CA TYR A 107 0.02 -13.43 8.90
C TYR A 107 -1.50 -13.45 8.94
N LYS A 108 -2.08 -12.76 9.93
CA LYS A 108 -3.52 -12.73 10.17
C LYS A 108 -4.14 -11.41 9.74
N PHE A 109 -5.31 -11.47 9.12
CA PHE A 109 -6.06 -10.31 8.65
C PHE A 109 -7.53 -10.46 9.04
N ASP A 110 -8.31 -9.37 9.00
CA ASP A 110 -9.76 -9.43 9.21
C ASP A 110 -10.38 -10.40 8.22
N VAL A 111 -11.13 -11.38 8.71
CA VAL A 111 -11.73 -12.45 7.89
C VAL A 111 -12.55 -11.92 6.72
N ARG A 112 -13.15 -10.72 6.86
CA ARG A 112 -14.00 -10.08 5.86
C ARG A 112 -13.21 -9.45 4.69
N ALA A 113 -11.90 -9.20 4.88
CA ALA A 113 -11.00 -8.59 3.90
C ALA A 113 -9.83 -9.51 3.49
N ALA A 114 -9.79 -10.70 4.05
CA ALA A 114 -8.67 -11.63 3.89
C ALA A 114 -8.52 -12.12 2.43
N ASP A 115 -9.64 -12.36 1.73
CA ASP A 115 -9.61 -12.78 0.33
C ASP A 115 -9.11 -11.67 -0.60
N ASP A 116 -9.41 -10.41 -0.31
CA ASP A 116 -8.91 -9.28 -1.09
C ASP A 116 -7.39 -9.11 -0.92
N LEU A 117 -6.87 -9.30 0.30
CA LEU A 117 -5.42 -9.32 0.53
C LEU A 117 -4.73 -10.48 -0.23
N ARG A 118 -5.32 -11.68 -0.21
CA ARG A 118 -4.81 -12.82 -0.97
C ARG A 118 -4.81 -12.54 -2.48
N ALA A 119 -5.89 -11.93 -2.99
CA ALA A 119 -6.02 -11.56 -4.40
C ALA A 119 -4.95 -10.52 -4.79
N PHE A 120 -4.74 -9.49 -3.98
CA PHE A 120 -3.72 -8.47 -4.18
C PHE A 120 -2.31 -9.07 -4.28
N MET A 121 -1.91 -9.88 -3.31
CA MET A 121 -0.59 -10.52 -3.32
C MET A 121 -0.43 -11.55 -4.46
N LYS A 122 -1.52 -12.21 -4.85
CA LYS A 122 -1.52 -13.14 -5.98
C LYS A 122 -1.36 -12.42 -7.32
N ALA A 123 -1.97 -11.26 -7.49
CA ALA A 123 -1.84 -10.44 -8.69
C ALA A 123 -0.38 -9.95 -8.85
N ALA A 124 0.22 -9.39 -7.80
CA ALA A 124 1.64 -9.00 -7.83
C ALA A 124 2.53 -10.16 -8.30
N LYS A 125 2.32 -11.34 -7.74
CA LYS A 125 3.07 -12.54 -8.14
C LYS A 125 2.84 -12.93 -9.61
N ALA A 126 1.61 -12.79 -10.12
CA ALA A 126 1.27 -13.09 -11.50
C ALA A 126 1.96 -12.14 -12.49
N ASP A 127 2.14 -10.88 -12.09
CA ASP A 127 2.84 -9.85 -12.85
C ASP A 127 4.38 -9.90 -12.65
N GLY A 128 4.87 -10.89 -11.91
CA GLY A 128 6.31 -11.07 -11.67
C GLY A 128 6.88 -10.17 -10.58
N VAL A 129 6.03 -9.47 -9.83
CA VAL A 129 6.43 -8.56 -8.76
C VAL A 129 6.59 -9.34 -7.45
N ALA A 130 7.80 -9.39 -6.92
CA ALA A 130 8.16 -10.17 -5.74
C ALA A 130 7.95 -9.37 -4.45
N LEU A 131 6.75 -9.44 -3.90
CA LEU A 131 6.39 -8.77 -2.65
C LEU A 131 6.53 -9.66 -1.42
N SER A 132 6.87 -9.04 -0.30
CA SER A 132 6.87 -9.62 1.04
C SER A 132 5.95 -8.87 1.97
N VAL A 133 5.10 -9.60 2.68
CA VAL A 133 4.33 -9.06 3.80
C VAL A 133 5.24 -9.00 5.03
N ILE A 134 5.33 -7.84 5.64
CA ILE A 134 6.18 -7.59 6.82
C ILE A 134 5.35 -7.58 8.10
N SER A 135 4.13 -7.06 8.03
CA SER A 135 3.23 -6.96 9.18
C SER A 135 1.78 -6.93 8.70
N THR A 136 0.87 -7.50 9.48
CA THR A 136 -0.58 -7.40 9.32
C THR A 136 -1.21 -7.11 10.68
N PHE A 137 -2.15 -7.95 11.15
CA PHE A 137 -2.69 -7.78 12.50
C PHE A 137 -1.59 -7.77 13.56
N ARG A 138 -1.66 -6.79 14.45
CA ARG A 138 -0.68 -6.60 15.53
C ARG A 138 -1.41 -6.55 16.87
N LYS A 139 -1.03 -7.45 17.77
CA LYS A 139 -1.58 -7.48 19.14
C LYS A 139 -1.17 -6.21 19.90
N GLN A 140 -1.99 -5.82 20.89
CA GLN A 140 -1.70 -4.70 21.79
C GLN A 140 -0.29 -4.80 22.39
N SER A 141 0.09 -5.95 22.93
CA SER A 141 1.43 -6.14 23.53
C SER A 141 2.59 -5.99 22.55
N THR A 142 2.38 -6.34 21.27
CA THR A 142 3.38 -6.13 20.23
C THR A 142 3.51 -4.64 19.90
N GLN A 143 2.38 -3.93 19.81
CA GLN A 143 2.38 -2.49 19.57
C GLN A 143 3.05 -1.72 20.73
N GLU A 144 2.79 -2.12 21.98
CA GLU A 144 3.42 -1.56 23.16
C GLU A 144 4.95 -1.70 23.12
N ARG A 145 5.45 -2.90 22.74
CA ARG A 145 6.87 -3.17 22.60
C ARG A 145 7.49 -2.28 21.52
N LEU A 146 6.91 -2.26 20.30
CA LEU A 146 7.43 -1.47 19.18
C LEU A 146 7.47 0.04 19.50
N TYR A 147 6.42 0.54 20.11
CA TYR A 147 6.36 1.94 20.51
C TYR A 147 7.41 2.27 21.58
N ALA A 148 7.57 1.39 22.58
CA ALA A 148 8.59 1.60 23.63
C ALA A 148 10.01 1.55 23.05
N GLU A 149 10.29 0.64 22.10
CA GLU A 149 11.56 0.57 21.41
C GLU A 149 11.84 1.87 20.63
N LYS A 150 10.86 2.38 19.88
CA LYS A 150 10.98 3.64 19.14
C LYS A 150 11.18 4.85 20.07
N VAL A 151 10.50 4.90 21.21
CA VAL A 151 10.74 5.92 22.24
C VAL A 151 12.16 5.85 22.79
N ALA A 152 12.65 4.63 23.06
CA ALA A 152 14.01 4.43 23.55
C ALA A 152 15.08 4.89 22.56
N GLU A 153 14.88 4.70 21.24
CA GLU A 153 15.75 5.25 20.19
C GLU A 153 15.91 6.77 20.33
N TYR A 154 14.80 7.49 20.44
CA TYR A 154 14.82 8.96 20.58
C TYR A 154 15.45 9.42 21.89
N VAL A 155 15.18 8.72 23.01
CA VAL A 155 15.84 9.01 24.29
C VAL A 155 17.36 8.81 24.16
N ASN A 156 17.81 7.72 23.54
CA ASN A 156 19.22 7.45 23.29
C ASN A 156 19.87 8.47 22.32
N ALA A 157 19.08 9.06 21.42
CA ALA A 157 19.48 10.17 20.57
C ALA A 157 19.53 11.54 21.29
N GLY A 158 19.21 11.59 22.60
CA GLY A 158 19.32 12.78 23.44
C GLY A 158 18.03 13.61 23.56
N TYR A 159 16.88 13.11 23.15
CA TYR A 159 15.59 13.76 23.37
C TYR A 159 15.18 13.58 24.84
N ASN A 160 14.48 14.58 25.41
CA ASN A 160 13.77 14.35 26.67
C ASN A 160 12.61 13.36 26.46
N LYS A 161 12.07 12.80 27.55
CA LYS A 161 11.07 11.72 27.46
C LYS A 161 9.79 12.11 26.72
N ASP A 162 9.34 13.35 26.85
CA ASP A 162 8.08 13.78 26.26
C ASP A 162 8.25 14.07 24.76
N ASP A 163 9.36 14.71 24.39
CA ASP A 163 9.73 14.89 22.98
C ASP A 163 9.99 13.53 22.31
N ALA A 164 10.67 12.61 22.98
CA ALA A 164 10.92 11.26 22.49
C ALA A 164 9.61 10.50 22.18
N LYS A 165 8.60 10.61 23.06
CA LYS A 165 7.27 10.00 22.81
C LYS A 165 6.56 10.65 21.63
N ASN A 166 6.63 11.98 21.51
CA ASN A 166 5.99 12.69 20.42
C ASN A 166 6.62 12.34 19.07
N GLU A 167 7.96 12.31 19.00
CA GLU A 167 8.65 11.91 17.77
C GLU A 167 8.43 10.44 17.43
N ALA A 168 8.50 9.54 18.43
CA ALA A 168 8.21 8.13 18.24
C ALA A 168 6.80 7.90 17.68
N ALA A 169 5.82 8.64 18.16
CA ALA A 169 4.42 8.51 17.74
C ALA A 169 4.13 8.97 16.31
N ARG A 170 5.10 9.57 15.62
CA ARG A 170 5.03 9.91 14.20
C ARG A 170 5.43 8.73 13.29
N TRP A 171 6.13 7.75 13.85
CA TRP A 171 6.63 6.56 13.14
C TRP A 171 5.93 5.27 13.57
N VAL A 172 5.67 5.16 14.85
CA VAL A 172 5.01 4.00 15.45
C VAL A 172 3.81 4.50 16.23
N ALA A 173 2.62 4.17 15.80
CA ALA A 173 1.39 4.60 16.45
C ALA A 173 1.39 4.23 17.94
N VAL A 174 0.85 5.13 18.77
CA VAL A 174 0.66 4.88 20.20
C VAL A 174 -0.20 3.62 20.38
N PRO A 175 0.10 2.73 21.35
CA PRO A 175 -0.71 1.54 21.60
C PRO A 175 -2.21 1.85 21.74
N GLY A 176 -3.05 1.10 21.06
CA GLY A 176 -4.50 1.34 20.97
C GLY A 176 -4.91 2.29 19.82
N THR A 177 -3.94 2.88 19.11
CA THR A 177 -4.19 3.81 17.99
C THR A 177 -3.56 3.37 16.66
N SER A 178 -3.13 2.10 16.57
CA SER A 178 -2.54 1.52 15.38
C SER A 178 -3.60 0.81 14.54
N GLU A 179 -3.64 1.08 13.24
CA GLU A 179 -4.53 0.40 12.30
C GLU A 179 -4.27 -1.11 12.19
N HIS A 180 -3.04 -1.56 12.45
CA HIS A 180 -2.72 -3.00 12.53
C HIS A 180 -3.54 -3.72 13.59
N GLN A 181 -3.99 -3.02 14.64
CA GLN A 181 -4.83 -3.61 15.69
C GLN A 181 -6.29 -3.77 15.23
N SER A 182 -6.70 -3.13 14.14
CA SER A 182 -8.01 -3.34 13.53
C SER A 182 -8.07 -4.59 12.64
N GLY A 183 -6.92 -5.13 12.23
CA GLY A 183 -6.86 -6.22 11.25
C GLY A 183 -7.03 -5.79 9.80
N LEU A 184 -7.03 -4.47 9.51
CA LEU A 184 -7.26 -3.91 8.18
C LEU A 184 -6.02 -3.25 7.55
N ALA A 185 -4.88 -3.32 8.20
CA ALA A 185 -3.61 -2.76 7.69
C ALA A 185 -2.61 -3.87 7.37
N VAL A 186 -1.82 -3.64 6.33
CA VAL A 186 -0.72 -4.50 5.89
C VAL A 186 0.49 -3.67 5.51
N ASP A 187 1.67 -4.07 6.00
CA ASP A 187 2.96 -3.56 5.55
C ASP A 187 3.54 -4.50 4.50
N VAL A 188 3.80 -3.97 3.30
CA VAL A 188 4.28 -4.71 2.13
C VAL A 188 5.45 -3.99 1.51
N VAL A 189 6.51 -4.73 1.19
CA VAL A 189 7.68 -4.23 0.47
C VAL A 189 8.18 -5.26 -0.56
N SER A 190 9.16 -4.87 -1.38
CA SER A 190 9.91 -5.82 -2.20
C SER A 190 10.72 -6.78 -1.32
N ALA A 191 10.67 -8.07 -1.64
CA ALA A 191 11.46 -9.09 -0.93
C ALA A 191 12.98 -8.82 -1.05
N ASP A 192 13.42 -8.45 -2.25
CA ASP A 192 14.84 -8.13 -2.52
C ASP A 192 15.28 -6.85 -1.81
N TRP A 193 14.44 -5.81 -1.87
CA TRP A 193 14.71 -4.54 -1.19
C TRP A 193 14.83 -4.74 0.33
N TYR A 194 13.88 -5.46 0.95
CA TYR A 194 13.88 -5.70 2.39
C TYR A 194 15.12 -6.49 2.84
N SER A 195 15.54 -7.48 2.04
CA SER A 195 16.75 -8.27 2.33
C SER A 195 18.05 -7.44 2.38
N LYS A 196 18.06 -6.27 1.74
CA LYS A 196 19.21 -5.36 1.67
C LYS A 196 19.18 -4.24 2.71
N ASN A 197 17.98 -3.95 3.25
CA ASN A 197 17.78 -2.78 4.11
C ASN A 197 17.52 -3.12 5.57
N ASP A 198 17.12 -4.36 5.90
CA ASP A 198 16.88 -4.90 7.25
C ASP A 198 15.76 -4.16 8.05
N ASP A 199 15.15 -3.08 7.51
CA ASP A 199 14.09 -2.28 8.12
C ASP A 199 13.25 -1.59 7.03
N LEU A 200 12.23 -0.83 7.44
CA LEU A 200 11.32 -0.10 6.57
C LEU A 200 11.79 1.36 6.44
N TYR A 201 12.14 1.76 5.22
CA TYR A 201 12.59 3.12 4.90
C TYR A 201 11.79 3.70 3.74
N ASP A 202 11.65 5.03 3.70
CA ASP A 202 10.97 5.77 2.64
C ASP A 202 11.59 5.57 1.24
N THR A 203 12.88 5.17 1.20
CA THR A 203 13.57 4.82 -0.05
C THR A 203 12.94 3.65 -0.81
N PHE A 204 12.05 2.87 -0.18
CA PHE A 204 11.24 1.86 -0.86
C PHE A 204 10.41 2.45 -2.01
N GLU A 205 10.02 3.71 -1.93
CA GLU A 205 9.31 4.42 -3.00
C GLU A 205 10.06 4.46 -4.35
N ASN A 206 11.37 4.24 -4.35
CA ASN A 206 12.19 4.28 -5.56
C ASN A 206 12.30 2.90 -6.25
N THR A 207 11.42 1.95 -5.91
CA THR A 207 11.41 0.61 -6.50
C THR A 207 10.26 0.43 -7.49
N ASP A 208 10.45 -0.46 -8.46
CA ASP A 208 9.40 -0.83 -9.42
C ASP A 208 8.22 -1.52 -8.70
N GLU A 209 8.50 -2.23 -7.60
CA GLU A 209 7.48 -2.88 -6.79
C GLU A 209 6.56 -1.86 -6.10
N PHE A 210 7.12 -0.76 -5.61
CA PHE A 210 6.29 0.33 -5.08
C PHE A 210 5.42 0.97 -6.18
N ALA A 211 5.98 1.20 -7.37
CA ALA A 211 5.21 1.73 -8.50
C ALA A 211 4.03 0.80 -8.84
N TRP A 212 4.26 -0.51 -8.88
CA TRP A 212 3.20 -1.50 -9.08
C TRP A 212 2.14 -1.45 -7.96
N LEU A 213 2.58 -1.37 -6.70
CA LEU A 213 1.68 -1.29 -5.54
C LEU A 213 0.74 -0.07 -5.63
N ILE A 214 1.27 1.11 -5.99
CA ILE A 214 0.46 2.34 -6.14
C ILE A 214 -0.52 2.22 -7.31
N GLU A 215 -0.12 1.61 -8.41
CA GLU A 215 -0.98 1.44 -9.59
C GLU A 215 -2.15 0.49 -9.32
N HIS A 216 -1.93 -0.57 -8.53
CA HIS A 216 -2.88 -1.68 -8.42
C HIS A 216 -3.60 -1.81 -7.08
N CYS A 217 -3.12 -1.21 -5.98
CA CYS A 217 -3.71 -1.42 -4.65
C CYS A 217 -5.21 -1.11 -4.59
N VAL A 218 -5.66 -0.11 -5.33
CA VAL A 218 -7.06 0.35 -5.39
C VAL A 218 -8.00 -0.73 -5.94
N GLU A 219 -7.53 -1.54 -6.89
CA GLU A 219 -8.30 -2.63 -7.51
C GLU A 219 -8.71 -3.70 -6.49
N TYR A 220 -7.92 -3.82 -5.41
CA TYR A 220 -8.14 -4.78 -4.32
C TYR A 220 -8.66 -4.12 -3.04
N GLY A 221 -9.09 -2.85 -3.12
CA GLY A 221 -9.69 -2.13 -2.00
C GLY A 221 -8.69 -1.58 -0.98
N PHE A 222 -7.41 -1.45 -1.36
CA PHE A 222 -6.38 -0.86 -0.51
C PHE A 222 -6.03 0.56 -0.96
N ILE A 223 -5.57 1.38 -0.01
CA ILE A 223 -5.01 2.70 -0.25
C ILE A 223 -3.62 2.80 0.37
N LEU A 224 -2.73 3.61 -0.22
CA LEU A 224 -1.54 4.08 0.47
C LEU A 224 -1.99 5.00 1.61
N ARG A 225 -1.85 4.53 2.84
CA ARG A 225 -2.50 5.17 4.00
C ARG A 225 -1.86 6.47 4.44
N PHE A 226 -0.53 6.51 4.45
CA PHE A 226 0.26 7.64 4.98
C PHE A 226 1.07 8.29 3.87
N ALA A 227 0.37 9.01 2.98
CA ALA A 227 0.97 9.70 1.84
C ALA A 227 1.79 10.94 2.27
N LYS A 228 2.75 11.34 1.44
CA LYS A 228 3.68 12.45 1.74
C LYS A 228 2.99 13.78 2.04
N ASP A 229 1.94 14.10 1.31
CA ASP A 229 1.18 15.34 1.41
C ASP A 229 0.11 15.32 2.52
N LYS A 230 -0.06 14.18 3.22
CA LYS A 230 -1.10 13.98 4.24
C LYS A 230 -0.58 13.87 5.68
N GLN A 231 0.73 13.99 5.90
CA GLN A 231 1.37 13.80 7.21
C GLN A 231 0.80 14.69 8.33
N GLU A 232 0.48 15.94 8.02
CA GLU A 232 -0.10 16.86 9.00
C GLU A 232 -1.54 16.50 9.40
N ILE A 233 -2.27 15.82 8.52
CA ILE A 233 -3.65 15.37 8.76
C ILE A 233 -3.66 14.05 9.53
N THR A 234 -2.87 13.08 9.06
CA THR A 234 -2.80 11.73 9.63
C THR A 234 -2.00 11.68 10.93
N GLY A 235 -1.03 12.60 11.09
CA GLY A 235 -0.10 12.63 12.23
C GLY A 235 0.99 11.56 12.18
N ILE A 236 1.08 10.81 11.08
CA ILE A 236 2.11 9.79 10.80
C ILE A 236 2.99 10.29 9.66
N THR A 237 4.27 10.00 9.71
CA THR A 237 5.21 10.26 8.61
C THR A 237 4.87 9.42 7.39
N TYR A 238 5.44 9.79 6.25
CA TYR A 238 5.27 9.04 5.00
C TYR A 238 5.74 7.59 5.14
N GLU A 239 4.87 6.64 4.79
CA GLU A 239 5.12 5.19 4.87
C GLU A 239 4.74 4.52 3.55
N PRO A 240 5.67 4.38 2.58
CA PRO A 240 5.38 3.77 1.27
C PRO A 240 5.03 2.28 1.35
N TRP A 241 5.23 1.64 2.48
CA TRP A 241 4.93 0.23 2.73
C TRP A 241 3.54 -0.01 3.32
N HIS A 242 2.88 1.01 3.93
CA HIS A 242 1.67 0.82 4.72
C HIS A 242 0.40 1.01 3.89
N TYR A 243 -0.32 -0.10 3.68
CA TYR A 243 -1.57 -0.14 2.94
C TYR A 243 -2.73 -0.43 3.87
N ARG A 244 -3.83 0.33 3.71
CA ARG A 244 -5.05 0.18 4.49
C ARG A 244 -6.20 -0.29 3.59
N TYR A 245 -6.87 -1.39 4.01
CA TYR A 245 -8.10 -1.85 3.38
C TYR A 245 -9.28 -0.95 3.72
N VAL A 246 -9.99 -0.50 2.71
CA VAL A 246 -11.20 0.34 2.80
C VAL A 246 -12.31 -0.15 1.86
N GLY A 247 -12.06 -1.21 1.08
CA GLY A 247 -12.94 -1.72 0.03
C GLY A 247 -12.77 -0.97 -1.30
N VAL A 248 -13.04 -1.65 -2.41
CA VAL A 248 -12.70 -1.19 -3.77
C VAL A 248 -13.35 0.17 -4.11
N GLU A 249 -14.63 0.34 -3.83
CA GLU A 249 -15.35 1.58 -4.17
C GLU A 249 -14.82 2.78 -3.38
N ASN A 250 -14.58 2.60 -2.07
CA ASN A 250 -14.00 3.64 -1.23
C ASN A 250 -12.56 3.96 -1.64
N ALA A 251 -11.74 2.93 -1.93
CA ALA A 251 -10.36 3.12 -2.36
C ALA A 251 -10.28 3.92 -3.66
N ARG A 252 -11.13 3.60 -4.63
CA ARG A 252 -11.23 4.32 -5.89
C ARG A 252 -11.62 5.78 -5.66
N TYR A 253 -12.69 6.03 -4.93
CA TYR A 253 -13.16 7.38 -4.64
C TYR A 253 -12.08 8.21 -3.93
N MET A 254 -11.47 7.66 -2.88
CA MET A 254 -10.43 8.35 -2.13
C MET A 254 -9.21 8.69 -2.99
N THR A 255 -8.80 7.78 -3.88
CA THR A 255 -7.64 7.99 -4.76
C THR A 255 -7.96 9.02 -5.85
N GLU A 256 -9.12 8.95 -6.50
CA GLU A 256 -9.56 9.90 -7.53
C GLU A 256 -9.67 11.34 -6.99
N HIS A 257 -10.03 11.48 -5.71
CA HIS A 257 -10.18 12.79 -5.07
C HIS A 257 -8.98 13.19 -4.19
N ASN A 258 -7.88 12.43 -4.22
CA ASN A 258 -6.70 12.62 -3.37
C ASN A 258 -7.04 12.81 -1.87
N LEU A 259 -7.86 11.92 -1.32
CA LEU A 259 -8.30 11.98 0.09
C LEU A 259 -7.56 10.94 0.93
N CYS A 260 -7.09 11.34 2.11
CA CYS A 260 -6.75 10.37 3.16
C CYS A 260 -8.03 9.93 3.89
N LEU A 261 -7.93 8.88 4.72
CA LEU A 261 -9.09 8.32 5.43
C LEU A 261 -9.76 9.34 6.35
N GLU A 262 -8.99 10.21 7.01
CA GLU A 262 -9.51 11.30 7.85
C GLU A 262 -10.41 12.27 7.06
N GLU A 263 -9.95 12.68 5.89
CA GLU A 263 -10.69 13.60 5.01
C GLU A 263 -11.96 12.93 4.48
N TYR A 264 -11.85 11.67 4.06
CA TYR A 264 -12.99 10.90 3.57
C TYR A 264 -14.07 10.71 4.65
N ILE A 265 -13.67 10.32 5.86
CA ILE A 265 -14.60 10.21 7.00
C ILE A 265 -15.24 11.56 7.36
N ALA A 266 -14.49 12.65 7.24
CA ALA A 266 -15.05 14.00 7.44
C ALA A 266 -16.15 14.31 6.42
N LEU A 267 -15.97 13.96 5.14
CA LEU A 267 -17.00 14.11 4.10
C LEU A 267 -18.25 13.26 4.38
N LEU A 268 -18.09 12.04 4.88
CA LEU A 268 -19.21 11.16 5.25
C LEU A 268 -20.02 11.68 6.46
N ASN A 269 -19.43 12.57 7.25
CA ASN A 269 -20.09 13.15 8.42
C ASN A 269 -20.85 14.46 8.11
N GLY A 270 -20.67 15.05 6.94
CA GLY A 270 -21.34 16.25 6.43
C GLY A 270 -20.77 17.52 7.01
#